data_7e33a3ee71a8cc9a65a2f08db4428735
#
_entry.id   7e33a3ee71a8cc9a65a2f08db4428735
#
_cell.length_a   1.000
_cell.length_b   1.000
_cell.length_c   1.000
_cell.angle_alpha   90.00
_cell.angle_beta   90.00
_cell.angle_gamma   90.00
#
_symmetry.space_group_name_H-M   'P 1'
#
loop_
_entity.id
_entity.type
_entity.pdbx_description
1 polymer ?
#
loop_
_entity_poly.entity_id
_entity_poly.type
_entity_poly.pdbx_seq_one_letter_code
_entity_poly.pdbx_strand_id
1 'polypeptide(L)'
;TYLENLSMPTQTLDTSGLNCPLPILKTKKALKGMADGETLQILATDPGSVADIAAFCKQTGNDLIESAEEGGTYRFVIKNNS
;
A
#
# COMPACT_ATOMS: atom_id res chain seq x y z
N THR A 1 -16.96 14.92 -9.69
CA THR A 1 -17.08 13.98 -8.61
C THR A 1 -16.27 12.72 -8.85
N TYR A 2 -16.37 12.17 -10.06
CA TYR A 2 -15.58 10.98 -10.35
C TYR A 2 -14.09 11.28 -10.37
N LEU A 3 -13.70 12.52 -10.55
CA LEU A 3 -12.30 12.90 -10.45
C LEU A 3 -11.76 12.66 -9.05
N GLU A 4 -12.59 12.86 -8.06
CA GLU A 4 -12.21 12.59 -6.68
C GLU A 4 -11.95 11.10 -6.48
N ASN A 5 -12.76 10.27 -7.12
CA ASN A 5 -12.58 8.83 -7.02
C ASN A 5 -11.26 8.38 -7.62
N LEU A 6 -10.79 9.09 -8.67
CA LEU A 6 -9.53 8.75 -9.32
C LEU A 6 -8.33 9.08 -8.45
N SER A 7 -8.48 10.09 -7.57
CA SER A 7 -7.35 10.54 -6.76
C SER A 7 -7.37 9.98 -5.35
N MET A 8 -8.44 9.32 -4.94
CA MET A 8 -8.57 8.81 -3.57
C MET A 8 -8.44 7.29 -3.52
N PRO A 9 -7.65 6.75 -2.59
CA PRO A 9 -7.58 5.31 -2.43
C PRO A 9 -8.90 4.77 -1.88
N THR A 10 -9.18 3.51 -2.20
CA THR A 10 -10.38 2.84 -1.70
C THR A 10 -10.31 2.67 -0.19
N GLN A 11 -9.09 2.42 0.32
CA GLN A 11 -8.89 2.12 1.73
C GLN A 11 -7.51 2.60 2.15
N THR A 12 -7.37 2.95 3.42
CA THR A 12 -6.07 3.35 3.97
C THR A 12 -5.69 2.41 5.10
N LEU A 13 -4.47 1.92 5.06
CA LEU A 13 -3.92 1.03 6.08
C LEU A 13 -2.75 1.74 6.75
N ASP A 14 -2.89 2.02 8.04
CA ASP A 14 -1.84 2.68 8.80
C ASP A 14 -0.99 1.64 9.52
N THR A 15 0.25 1.50 9.06
CA THR A 15 1.21 0.58 9.68
C THR A 15 2.34 1.35 10.36
N SER A 16 2.09 2.59 10.73
CA SER A 16 3.07 3.41 11.42
C SER A 16 3.51 2.74 12.72
N GLY A 17 4.81 2.77 12.98
CA GLY A 17 5.36 2.17 14.19
C GLY A 17 5.61 0.67 14.08
N LEU A 18 5.19 0.02 13.00
CA LEU A 18 5.44 -1.40 12.81
C LEU A 18 6.71 -1.61 12.00
N ASN A 19 7.43 -2.68 12.34
CA ASN A 19 8.65 -3.06 11.65
C ASN A 19 8.39 -4.20 10.68
N CYS A 20 9.25 -4.28 9.65
CA CYS A 20 9.23 -5.40 8.72
C CYS A 20 9.32 -6.73 9.49
N PRO A 21 8.50 -7.74 9.13
CA PRO A 21 7.61 -7.81 7.96
C PRO A 21 6.15 -7.47 8.26
N LEU A 22 5.85 -6.83 9.38
CA LEU A 22 4.46 -6.57 9.78
C LEU A 22 3.69 -5.71 8.77
N PRO A 23 4.27 -4.63 8.19
CA PRO A 23 3.52 -3.87 7.18
C PRO A 23 3.09 -4.74 6.01
N ILE A 24 3.94 -5.65 5.57
CA ILE A 24 3.63 -6.55 4.45
C ILE A 24 2.49 -7.49 4.82
N LEU A 25 2.55 -8.06 6.02
CA LEU A 25 1.51 -8.99 6.46
C LEU A 25 0.16 -8.31 6.56
N LYS A 26 0.12 -7.09 7.05
CA LYS A 26 -1.12 -6.34 7.15
C LYS A 26 -1.63 -5.93 5.77
N THR A 27 -0.74 -5.58 4.86
CA THR A 27 -1.09 -5.25 3.49
C THR A 27 -1.73 -6.45 2.80
N LYS A 28 -1.10 -7.61 2.95
CA LYS A 28 -1.62 -8.84 2.36
C LYS A 28 -3.02 -9.16 2.86
N LYS A 29 -3.24 -9.00 4.15
CA LYS A 29 -4.54 -9.25 4.74
C LYS A 29 -5.59 -8.27 4.25
N ALA A 30 -5.23 -6.99 4.15
CA ALA A 30 -6.15 -5.97 3.67
C ALA A 30 -6.55 -6.22 2.22
N LEU A 31 -5.59 -6.58 1.37
CA LEU A 31 -5.87 -6.82 -0.04
C LEU A 31 -6.80 -8.02 -0.26
N LYS A 32 -6.75 -8.99 0.64
CA LYS A 32 -7.63 -10.15 0.52
C LYS A 32 -9.11 -9.78 0.61
N GLY A 33 -9.42 -8.72 1.35
CA GLY A 33 -10.79 -8.27 1.50
C GLY A 33 -11.22 -7.25 0.47
N MET A 34 -10.36 -6.93 -0.48
CA MET A 34 -10.61 -5.90 -1.48
C MET A 34 -10.91 -6.50 -2.84
N ALA A 35 -11.71 -5.80 -3.62
CA ALA A 35 -12.05 -6.23 -4.97
C ALA A 35 -10.94 -5.87 -5.93
N ASP A 36 -10.91 -6.58 -7.06
CA ASP A 36 -9.96 -6.29 -8.13
C ASP A 36 -10.16 -4.87 -8.64
N GLY A 37 -9.06 -4.15 -8.79
CA GLY A 37 -9.09 -2.77 -9.24
C GLY A 37 -9.18 -1.73 -8.15
N GLU A 38 -9.44 -2.14 -6.91
CA GLU A 38 -9.45 -1.21 -5.78
C GLU A 38 -8.04 -0.84 -5.38
N THR A 39 -7.90 0.34 -4.79
CA THR A 39 -6.59 0.84 -4.38
C THR A 39 -6.48 0.89 -2.86
N LEU A 40 -5.29 0.58 -2.37
CA LEU A 40 -4.97 0.59 -0.94
C LEU A 40 -3.82 1.55 -0.70
N GLN A 41 -4.03 2.52 0.19
CA GLN A 41 -2.96 3.40 0.62
C GLN A 41 -2.36 2.84 1.90
N ILE A 42 -1.03 2.73 1.94
CA ILE A 42 -0.33 2.20 3.10
C ILE A 42 0.58 3.28 3.65
N LEU A 43 0.50 3.51 4.95
CA LEU A 43 1.39 4.42 5.65
C LEU A 43 2.32 3.60 6.53
N ALA A 44 3.61 3.87 6.44
CA ALA A 44 4.62 3.14 7.19
C ALA A 44 5.73 4.09 7.64
N THR A 45 6.40 3.74 8.71
CA THR A 45 7.52 4.53 9.21
C THR A 45 8.85 3.77 9.16
N ASP A 46 8.81 2.50 8.79
CA ASP A 46 10.02 1.69 8.66
C ASP A 46 10.64 1.87 7.28
N PRO A 47 11.89 2.35 7.19
CA PRO A 47 12.54 2.52 5.88
C PRO A 47 12.60 1.24 5.05
N GLY A 48 12.66 0.09 5.70
CA GLY A 48 12.66 -1.20 5.00
C GLY A 48 11.38 -1.48 4.24
N SER A 49 10.31 -0.76 4.57
CA SER A 49 9.02 -0.95 3.90
C SER A 49 9.08 -0.63 2.41
N VAL A 50 9.96 0.29 2.01
CA VAL A 50 10.06 0.70 0.61
C VAL A 50 10.39 -0.51 -0.26
N ALA A 51 11.46 -1.23 0.08
CA ALA A 51 11.87 -2.42 -0.69
C ALA A 51 10.87 -3.55 -0.52
N ASP A 52 10.32 -3.71 0.67
CA ASP A 52 9.39 -4.81 0.96
C ASP A 52 8.09 -4.65 0.18
N ILE A 53 7.53 -3.45 0.15
CA ILE A 53 6.29 -3.20 -0.58
C ILE A 53 6.51 -3.37 -2.09
N ALA A 54 7.63 -2.87 -2.60
CA ALA A 54 7.94 -3.02 -4.01
C ALA A 54 8.08 -4.49 -4.40
N ALA A 55 8.78 -5.27 -3.59
CA ALA A 55 8.93 -6.70 -3.84
C ALA A 55 7.60 -7.43 -3.75
N PHE A 56 6.78 -7.07 -2.77
CA PHE A 56 5.46 -7.67 -2.59
C PHE A 56 4.59 -7.45 -3.83
N CYS A 57 4.57 -6.22 -4.34
CA CYS A 57 3.76 -5.91 -5.52
C CYS A 57 4.26 -6.66 -6.74
N LYS A 58 5.57 -6.78 -6.88
CA LYS A 58 6.15 -7.52 -8.00
C LYS A 58 5.80 -9.00 -7.95
N GLN A 59 5.84 -9.58 -6.75
CA GLN A 59 5.57 -11.01 -6.58
C GLN A 59 4.11 -11.35 -6.76
N THR A 60 3.22 -10.46 -6.36
CA THR A 60 1.78 -10.72 -6.40
C THR A 60 1.11 -10.20 -7.65
N GLY A 61 1.81 -9.42 -8.46
CA GLY A 61 1.23 -8.83 -9.66
C GLY A 61 0.38 -7.61 -9.41
N ASN A 62 0.37 -7.09 -8.19
CA ASN A 62 -0.33 -5.85 -7.87
C ASN A 62 0.51 -4.66 -8.37
N ASP A 63 -0.17 -3.57 -8.71
CA ASP A 63 0.51 -2.38 -9.20
C ASP A 63 0.84 -1.42 -8.07
N LEU A 64 2.11 -1.03 -7.97
CA LEU A 64 2.52 0.04 -7.07
C LEU A 64 2.36 1.35 -7.81
N ILE A 65 1.25 2.03 -7.56
CA ILE A 65 0.90 3.25 -8.29
C ILE A 65 1.73 4.43 -7.82
N GLU A 66 1.94 4.52 -6.52
CA GLU A 66 2.64 5.65 -5.94
C GLU A 66 3.49 5.19 -4.76
N SER A 67 4.66 5.82 -4.63
CA SER A 67 5.56 5.59 -3.50
C SER A 67 6.20 6.93 -3.18
N ALA A 68 5.99 7.42 -1.96
CA ALA A 68 6.48 8.72 -1.55
C ALA A 68 6.91 8.69 -0.09
N GLU A 69 7.74 9.65 0.29
CA GLU A 69 8.18 9.79 1.68
C GLU A 69 8.05 11.25 2.08
N GLU A 70 7.50 11.49 3.26
CA GLU A 70 7.35 12.81 3.83
C GLU A 70 7.61 12.76 5.32
N GLY A 71 8.69 13.43 5.77
CA GLY A 71 8.96 13.57 7.19
C GLY A 71 9.07 12.26 7.94
N GLY A 72 9.64 11.23 7.33
CA GLY A 72 9.82 9.94 7.98
C GLY A 72 8.65 9.00 7.81
N THR A 73 7.59 9.42 7.13
CA THR A 73 6.45 8.57 6.83
C THR A 73 6.50 8.20 5.35
N TYR A 74 6.40 6.91 5.08
CA TYR A 74 6.39 6.38 3.72
C TYR A 74 4.96 6.08 3.32
N ARG A 75 4.55 6.56 2.15
CA ARG A 75 3.20 6.38 1.65
C ARG A 75 3.24 5.61 0.34
N PHE A 76 2.48 4.54 0.29
CA PHE A 76 2.39 3.69 -0.89
C PHE A 76 0.94 3.55 -1.30
N VAL A 77 0.68 3.58 -2.60
CA VAL A 77 -0.66 3.32 -3.14
C VAL A 77 -0.54 2.13 -4.06
N ILE A 78 -1.28 1.07 -3.73
CA ILE A 78 -1.24 -0.20 -4.45
C ILE A 78 -2.61 -0.46 -5.07
N LYS A 79 -2.62 -0.87 -6.34
CA LYS A 79 -3.83 -1.30 -7.00
C LYS A 79 -3.92 -2.82 -6.91
N ASN A 80 -5.04 -3.30 -6.40
CA ASN A 80 -5.27 -4.74 -6.24
C ASN A 80 -5.61 -5.37 -7.58
N ASN A 81 -4.77 -6.28 -8.02
CA ASN A 81 -4.94 -7.00 -9.29
C ASN A 81 -5.16 -8.49 -9.05
N SER A 82 -6.03 -8.81 -8.13
CA SER A 82 -6.29 -10.22 -7.80
C SER A 82 -7.21 -10.91 -8.79
#